data_8fcb45f4e1ba7bba74966a8a9b35d62c
#
_entry.id   8fcb45f4e1ba7bba74966a8a9b35d62c
#
_cell.length_a   1.000
_cell.length_b   1.000
_cell.length_c   1.000
_cell.angle_alpha   90.00
_cell.angle_beta   90.00
_cell.angle_gamma   90.00
#
_symmetry.space_group_name_H-M   'P 1'
#
loop_
_entity.id
_entity.type
_entity.pdbx_description
1 polymer ?
#
loop_
_entity_poly.entity_id
_entity_poly.type
_entity_poly.pdbx_seq_one_letter_code
_entity_poly.pdbx_strand_id
1 'polypeptide(L)'
;LLMILELIRELYQSMAQILSKRSPRIRRTLLFALERTVSAVLIRELTTHLLIEDMFRGSQTIYATYFGYDVIAHHTGVASPGALTSLRDIDKQIQRIKDAVEHAPRMYEIVIISDHGLSEGPTFQQLFGITLEQLIQRILEDQYSIVDTGASEETKGYVNSLLQMALAPHKKINKTARRIYEQFKKDKGNYFYFDLPQKDSQIKQTDMVLCTSGSLAMLYFVNIKQRLLLEEIKELYPNLIEALICHPGIGFLGIDSYINGPVVINAEGIYYLNSKDFEGKNPLAIYEDTAAWQLEKLFSYSNVGDIVIQSRYNPDTKQIPAFENLLAHHGGIGGDQTLAFVMHPEKFHFDRPINDSTQMHHQLQKWQNILFSSLFHQGLENK
;
A
#
# COMPACT_ATOMS: atom_id res chain seq x y z
N LEU A 1 -28.78 -5.07 3.69
CA LEU A 1 -29.23 -4.49 2.44
C LEU A 1 -28.06 -3.88 1.65
N LEU A 2 -27.31 -2.93 2.22
CA LEU A 2 -26.18 -2.26 1.53
C LEU A 2 -25.14 -3.24 0.97
N MET A 3 -24.80 -4.27 1.72
CA MET A 3 -23.87 -5.32 1.27
C MET A 3 -24.38 -6.09 0.04
N ILE A 4 -25.68 -6.41 0.01
CA ILE A 4 -26.31 -7.09 -1.15
C ILE A 4 -26.28 -6.18 -2.38
N LEU A 5 -26.59 -4.89 -2.20
CA LEU A 5 -26.57 -3.90 -3.27
C LEU A 5 -25.15 -3.72 -3.83
N GLU A 6 -24.12 -3.71 -2.97
CA GLU A 6 -22.72 -3.61 -3.40
C GLU A 6 -22.27 -4.86 -4.18
N LEU A 7 -22.67 -6.04 -3.71
CA LEU A 7 -22.40 -7.29 -4.44
C LEU A 7 -23.01 -7.28 -5.83
N ILE A 8 -24.29 -6.90 -5.95
CA ILE A 8 -24.99 -6.76 -7.23
C ILE A 8 -24.30 -5.73 -8.13
N ARG A 9 -23.91 -4.59 -7.55
CA ARG A 9 -23.17 -3.53 -8.26
C ARG A 9 -21.87 -4.06 -8.85
N GLU A 10 -21.08 -4.81 -8.06
CA GLU A 10 -19.83 -5.39 -8.55
C GLU A 10 -20.07 -6.37 -9.70
N LEU A 11 -21.01 -7.27 -9.57
CA LEU A 11 -21.34 -8.22 -10.63
C LEU A 11 -21.76 -7.52 -11.91
N TYR A 12 -22.61 -6.49 -11.80
CA TYR A 12 -23.02 -5.67 -12.94
C TYR A 12 -21.84 -4.94 -13.60
N GLN A 13 -20.98 -4.30 -12.80
CA GLN A 13 -19.81 -3.58 -13.31
C GLN A 13 -18.79 -4.52 -13.96
N SER A 14 -18.60 -5.71 -13.40
CA SER A 14 -17.75 -6.74 -13.99
C SER A 14 -18.27 -7.17 -15.37
N MET A 15 -19.57 -7.46 -15.48
CA MET A 15 -20.20 -7.79 -16.75
C MET A 15 -20.11 -6.64 -17.77
N ALA A 16 -20.39 -5.42 -17.35
CA ALA A 16 -20.31 -4.24 -18.22
C ALA A 16 -18.90 -4.03 -18.80
N GLN A 17 -17.85 -4.27 -18.00
CA GLN A 17 -16.45 -4.21 -18.49
C GLN A 17 -16.13 -5.34 -19.48
N ILE A 18 -16.69 -6.55 -19.29
CA ILE A 18 -16.52 -7.65 -20.24
C ILE A 18 -17.16 -7.29 -21.58
N LEU A 19 -18.40 -6.81 -21.54
CA LEU A 19 -19.17 -6.47 -22.74
C LEU A 19 -18.57 -5.29 -23.50
N SER A 20 -18.05 -4.28 -22.78
CA SER A 20 -17.40 -3.10 -23.39
C SER A 20 -15.98 -3.35 -23.89
N LYS A 21 -15.43 -4.56 -23.72
CA LYS A 21 -14.07 -4.94 -24.12
C LYS A 21 -12.99 -3.96 -23.63
N ARG A 22 -13.15 -3.38 -22.45
CA ARG A 22 -12.15 -2.46 -21.87
C ARG A 22 -10.81 -3.16 -21.69
N SER A 23 -9.72 -2.44 -22.03
CA SER A 23 -8.34 -2.86 -21.84
C SER A 23 -7.54 -1.66 -21.26
N PRO A 24 -6.62 -1.86 -20.30
CA PRO A 24 -6.32 -3.13 -19.63
C PRO A 24 -7.46 -3.58 -18.69
N ARG A 25 -7.57 -4.88 -18.46
CA ARG A 25 -8.57 -5.48 -17.57
C ARG A 25 -8.01 -6.73 -16.90
N ILE A 26 -8.30 -6.87 -15.62
CA ILE A 26 -8.05 -8.11 -14.87
C ILE A 26 -9.35 -8.87 -14.64
N ARG A 27 -9.23 -10.19 -14.44
CA ARG A 27 -10.38 -11.05 -14.14
C ARG A 27 -10.78 -10.86 -12.68
N ARG A 28 -12.00 -10.38 -12.45
CA ARG A 28 -12.58 -10.22 -11.11
C ARG A 28 -13.38 -11.48 -10.74
N THR A 29 -13.04 -12.06 -9.59
CA THR A 29 -13.64 -13.28 -9.07
C THR A 29 -14.82 -12.98 -8.13
N LEU A 30 -15.62 -14.00 -7.80
CA LEU A 30 -16.65 -13.87 -6.77
C LEU A 30 -16.01 -13.55 -5.39
N LEU A 31 -14.80 -14.05 -5.13
CA LEU A 31 -14.06 -13.75 -3.91
C LEU A 31 -13.77 -12.25 -3.82
N PHE A 32 -13.29 -11.64 -4.92
CA PHE A 32 -13.12 -10.19 -4.99
C PHE A 32 -14.43 -9.42 -4.75
N ALA A 33 -15.55 -9.89 -5.30
CA ALA A 33 -16.85 -9.25 -5.07
C ALA A 33 -17.27 -9.27 -3.58
N LEU A 34 -16.95 -10.34 -2.87
CA LEU A 34 -17.15 -10.45 -1.42
C LEU A 34 -16.18 -9.54 -0.65
N GLU A 35 -14.91 -9.56 -0.98
CA GLU A 35 -13.87 -8.71 -0.38
C GLU A 35 -14.23 -7.22 -0.53
N ARG A 36 -14.59 -6.79 -1.73
CA ARG A 36 -15.11 -5.46 -2.01
C ARG A 36 -16.32 -5.12 -1.13
N THR A 37 -17.27 -6.03 -1.01
CA THR A 37 -18.48 -5.83 -0.21
C THR A 37 -18.15 -5.63 1.27
N VAL A 38 -17.22 -6.43 1.80
CA VAL A 38 -16.77 -6.32 3.19
C VAL A 38 -16.01 -5.01 3.40
N SER A 39 -15.04 -4.70 2.57
CA SER A 39 -14.18 -3.50 2.71
C SER A 39 -14.96 -2.20 2.48
N ALA A 40 -15.71 -2.10 1.38
CA ALA A 40 -16.37 -0.87 0.98
C ALA A 40 -17.70 -0.59 1.72
N VAL A 41 -18.28 -1.58 2.39
CA VAL A 41 -19.54 -1.39 3.13
C VAL A 41 -19.37 -1.69 4.60
N LEU A 42 -19.09 -2.95 4.97
CA LEU A 42 -19.11 -3.34 6.38
C LEU A 42 -18.07 -2.59 7.19
N ILE A 43 -16.82 -2.60 6.72
CA ILE A 43 -15.71 -1.97 7.44
C ILE A 43 -15.85 -0.46 7.43
N ARG A 44 -16.24 0.14 6.32
CA ARG A 44 -16.52 1.59 6.23
C ARG A 44 -17.56 2.02 7.27
N GLU A 45 -18.70 1.34 7.37
CA GLU A 45 -19.75 1.66 8.33
C GLU A 45 -19.27 1.45 9.78
N LEU A 46 -18.52 0.37 10.03
CA LEU A 46 -17.96 0.09 11.34
C LEU A 46 -16.92 1.14 11.76
N THR A 47 -16.02 1.53 10.86
CA THR A 47 -15.02 2.59 11.11
C THR A 47 -15.71 3.90 11.49
N THR A 48 -16.73 4.31 10.71
CA THR A 48 -17.49 5.53 11.01
C THR A 48 -18.18 5.46 12.36
N HIS A 49 -18.81 4.33 12.68
CA HIS A 49 -19.51 4.14 13.96
C HIS A 49 -18.53 4.22 15.14
N LEU A 50 -17.40 3.54 15.07
CA LEU A 50 -16.39 3.54 16.13
C LEU A 50 -15.75 4.93 16.31
N LEU A 51 -15.51 5.64 15.20
CA LEU A 51 -14.97 7.00 15.23
C LEU A 51 -15.95 7.95 15.95
N ILE A 52 -17.23 7.92 15.58
CA ILE A 52 -18.27 8.75 16.22
C ILE A 52 -18.41 8.37 17.69
N GLU A 53 -18.37 7.09 18.04
CA GLU A 53 -18.42 6.63 19.43
C GLU A 53 -17.25 7.20 20.25
N ASP A 54 -16.03 7.18 19.71
CA ASP A 54 -14.86 7.74 20.37
C ASP A 54 -14.91 9.26 20.48
N MET A 55 -15.53 9.96 19.51
CA MET A 55 -15.82 11.40 19.62
C MET A 55 -16.75 11.69 20.80
N PHE A 56 -17.84 10.95 20.95
CA PHE A 56 -18.78 11.13 22.06
C PHE A 56 -18.19 10.71 23.43
N ARG A 57 -17.15 9.87 23.44
CA ARG A 57 -16.35 9.58 24.64
C ARG A 57 -15.38 10.70 24.99
N GLY A 58 -15.20 11.68 24.13
CA GLY A 58 -14.31 12.82 24.32
C GLY A 58 -12.83 12.49 24.05
N SER A 59 -12.53 11.48 23.22
CA SER A 59 -11.17 11.17 22.79
C SER A 59 -10.50 12.41 22.19
N GLN A 60 -9.25 12.69 22.63
CA GLN A 60 -8.58 13.93 22.21
C GLN A 60 -8.15 13.93 20.76
N THR A 61 -7.72 12.77 20.28
CA THR A 61 -7.26 12.56 18.90
C THR A 61 -7.77 11.23 18.43
N ILE A 62 -8.32 11.22 17.22
CA ILE A 62 -8.84 10.01 16.59
C ILE A 62 -8.20 9.91 15.20
N TYR A 63 -7.62 8.76 14.90
CA TYR A 63 -7.10 8.42 13.58
C TYR A 63 -7.91 7.25 13.03
N ALA A 64 -8.41 7.38 11.82
CA ALA A 64 -9.22 6.34 11.18
C ALA A 64 -8.88 6.23 9.69
N THR A 65 -8.85 5.01 9.16
CA THR A 65 -8.52 4.73 7.76
C THR A 65 -9.73 4.15 7.03
N TYR A 66 -10.00 4.67 5.84
CA TYR A 66 -10.98 4.17 4.89
C TYR A 66 -10.28 3.62 3.65
N PHE A 67 -10.17 2.32 3.53
CA PHE A 67 -9.42 1.66 2.43
C PHE A 67 -10.30 1.10 1.30
N GLY A 68 -11.63 1.30 1.38
CA GLY A 68 -12.55 0.74 0.36
C GLY A 68 -12.33 1.28 -1.06
N TYR A 69 -11.84 2.51 -1.20
CA TYR A 69 -11.48 3.07 -2.50
C TYR A 69 -10.26 2.36 -3.10
N ASP A 70 -9.21 2.20 -2.31
CA ASP A 70 -7.97 1.59 -2.73
C ASP A 70 -8.19 0.15 -3.24
N VAL A 71 -8.87 -0.70 -2.45
CA VAL A 71 -9.23 -2.06 -2.84
C VAL A 71 -9.97 -2.12 -4.18
N ILE A 72 -10.91 -1.19 -4.41
CA ILE A 72 -11.66 -1.16 -5.66
C ILE A 72 -10.79 -0.65 -6.81
N ALA A 73 -10.00 0.40 -6.58
CA ALA A 73 -9.15 1.00 -7.60
C ALA A 73 -8.09 0.02 -8.10
N HIS A 74 -7.47 -0.76 -7.23
CA HIS A 74 -6.53 -1.83 -7.59
C HIS A 74 -7.06 -2.76 -8.70
N HIS A 75 -8.35 -3.10 -8.65
CA HIS A 75 -8.94 -4.06 -9.57
C HIS A 75 -9.71 -3.43 -10.73
N THR A 76 -10.04 -2.15 -10.64
CA THR A 76 -10.94 -1.51 -11.61
C THR A 76 -10.35 -0.28 -12.29
N GLY A 77 -9.26 0.27 -11.75
CA GLY A 77 -8.65 1.55 -12.13
C GLY A 77 -9.14 2.72 -11.29
N VAL A 78 -8.28 3.75 -11.10
CA VAL A 78 -8.48 4.89 -10.19
C VAL A 78 -9.72 5.72 -10.52
N ALA A 79 -10.05 5.90 -11.80
CA ALA A 79 -11.19 6.68 -12.29
C ALA A 79 -12.36 5.81 -12.76
N SER A 80 -12.40 4.52 -12.39
CA SER A 80 -13.51 3.65 -12.74
C SER A 80 -14.81 4.10 -12.05
N PRO A 81 -15.99 3.84 -12.63
CA PRO A 81 -17.26 4.15 -11.98
C PRO A 81 -17.39 3.54 -10.58
N GLY A 82 -16.78 2.37 -10.36
CA GLY A 82 -16.74 1.70 -9.06
C GLY A 82 -15.91 2.46 -8.04
N ALA A 83 -14.68 2.81 -8.39
CA ALA A 83 -13.75 3.57 -7.56
C ALA A 83 -14.33 4.95 -7.20
N LEU A 84 -14.85 5.71 -8.18
CA LEU A 84 -15.47 7.00 -7.93
C LEU A 84 -16.74 6.90 -7.07
N THR A 85 -17.50 5.81 -7.18
CA THR A 85 -18.65 5.58 -6.28
C THR A 85 -18.20 5.33 -4.86
N SER A 86 -17.11 4.58 -4.65
CA SER A 86 -16.52 4.36 -3.32
C SER A 86 -16.08 5.67 -2.67
N LEU A 87 -15.45 6.58 -3.43
CA LEU A 87 -15.11 7.92 -2.93
C LEU A 87 -16.35 8.71 -2.51
N ARG A 88 -17.42 8.71 -3.32
CA ARG A 88 -18.68 9.36 -2.93
C ARG A 88 -19.31 8.75 -1.67
N ASP A 89 -19.16 7.45 -1.49
CA ASP A 89 -19.67 6.79 -0.29
C ASP A 89 -18.80 7.09 0.94
N ILE A 90 -17.49 7.30 0.81
CA ILE A 90 -16.59 7.82 1.86
C ILE A 90 -16.96 9.27 2.19
N ASP A 91 -17.20 10.11 1.20
CA ASP A 91 -17.64 11.51 1.39
C ASP A 91 -18.91 11.61 2.25
N LYS A 92 -19.89 10.73 2.01
CA LYS A 92 -21.08 10.63 2.88
C LYS A 92 -20.73 10.27 4.34
N GLN A 93 -19.72 9.44 4.56
CA GLN A 93 -19.28 9.13 5.93
C GLN A 93 -18.62 10.35 6.58
N ILE A 94 -17.82 11.09 5.82
CA ILE A 94 -17.19 12.33 6.29
C ILE A 94 -18.28 13.34 6.67
N GLN A 95 -19.34 13.46 5.88
CA GLN A 95 -20.48 14.31 6.24
C GLN A 95 -21.13 13.86 7.56
N ARG A 96 -21.38 12.56 7.76
CA ARG A 96 -21.92 12.04 9.03
C ARG A 96 -21.01 12.36 10.23
N ILE A 97 -19.68 12.32 10.03
CA ILE A 97 -18.70 12.69 11.07
C ILE A 97 -18.80 14.20 11.35
N LYS A 98 -18.90 15.04 10.32
CA LYS A 98 -19.08 16.50 10.47
C LYS A 98 -20.36 16.82 11.26
N ASP A 99 -21.47 16.16 10.93
CA ASP A 99 -22.73 16.33 11.66
C ASP A 99 -22.59 15.90 13.13
N ALA A 100 -21.82 14.87 13.42
CA ALA A 100 -21.55 14.39 14.77
C ALA A 100 -20.64 15.34 15.57
N VAL A 101 -19.73 16.08 14.92
CA VAL A 101 -18.86 17.09 15.58
C VAL A 101 -19.68 18.15 16.29
N GLU A 102 -20.81 18.59 15.69
CA GLU A 102 -21.68 19.63 16.26
C GLU A 102 -22.29 19.22 17.62
N HIS A 103 -22.40 17.93 17.88
CA HIS A 103 -23.02 17.36 19.07
C HIS A 103 -22.01 16.70 20.02
N ALA A 104 -20.72 16.72 19.67
CA ALA A 104 -19.67 16.09 20.46
C ALA A 104 -19.36 16.91 21.74
N PRO A 105 -18.93 16.25 22.84
CA PRO A 105 -18.64 16.92 24.13
C PRO A 105 -17.43 17.86 24.08
N ARG A 106 -16.70 17.89 22.96
CA ARG A 106 -15.54 18.76 22.72
C ARG A 106 -15.46 19.13 21.24
N MET A 107 -14.73 20.20 20.92
CA MET A 107 -14.46 20.61 19.55
C MET A 107 -13.50 19.65 18.87
N TYR A 108 -13.81 19.32 17.62
CA TYR A 108 -12.93 18.54 16.74
C TYR A 108 -12.69 19.30 15.45
N GLU A 109 -11.48 19.16 14.92
CA GLU A 109 -11.12 19.56 13.58
C GLU A 109 -10.83 18.33 12.74
N ILE A 110 -11.34 18.32 11.52
CA ILE A 110 -11.19 17.20 10.61
C ILE A 110 -10.07 17.51 9.62
N VAL A 111 -9.09 16.63 9.56
CA VAL A 111 -8.03 16.61 8.53
C VAL A 111 -8.17 15.32 7.76
N ILE A 112 -8.23 15.40 6.44
CA ILE A 112 -8.33 14.24 5.54
C ILE A 112 -7.00 14.14 4.81
N ILE A 113 -6.37 12.97 4.89
CA ILE A 113 -5.09 12.69 4.24
C ILE A 113 -5.19 11.40 3.44
N SER A 114 -4.46 11.30 2.35
CA SER A 114 -4.13 10.00 1.76
C SER A 114 -2.73 9.58 2.21
N ASP A 115 -2.52 8.29 2.37
CA ASP A 115 -1.22 7.68 2.69
C ASP A 115 -0.31 7.64 1.45
N HIS A 116 -0.90 7.45 0.28
CA HIS A 116 -0.23 7.43 -1.03
C HIS A 116 -1.21 7.86 -2.13
N GLY A 117 -0.72 7.98 -3.35
CA GLY A 117 -1.50 8.01 -4.56
C GLY A 117 -1.56 6.63 -5.22
N LEU A 118 -2.06 6.54 -6.45
CA LEU A 118 -2.12 5.32 -7.23
C LEU A 118 -1.61 5.58 -8.65
N SER A 119 -0.72 4.74 -9.14
CA SER A 119 -0.35 4.68 -10.56
C SER A 119 -1.15 3.61 -11.27
N GLU A 120 -1.36 3.75 -12.58
CA GLU A 120 -2.07 2.79 -13.41
C GLU A 120 -1.15 2.23 -14.49
N GLY A 121 -1.50 1.06 -14.99
CA GLY A 121 -0.86 0.45 -16.16
C GLY A 121 -1.38 -0.96 -16.45
N PRO A 122 -1.07 -1.51 -17.62
CA PRO A 122 -1.22 -2.93 -17.84
C PRO A 122 -0.26 -3.68 -16.91
N THR A 123 -0.65 -4.88 -16.46
CA THR A 123 0.25 -5.68 -15.60
C THR A 123 1.49 -6.14 -16.37
N PHE A 124 2.57 -6.42 -15.63
CA PHE A 124 3.80 -6.99 -16.22
C PHE A 124 3.48 -8.25 -17.05
N GLN A 125 2.63 -9.13 -16.51
CA GLN A 125 2.18 -10.33 -17.22
C GLN A 125 1.37 -10.02 -18.49
N GLN A 126 0.57 -8.96 -18.50
CA GLN A 126 -0.16 -8.55 -19.71
C GLN A 126 0.76 -8.03 -20.82
N LEU A 127 1.86 -7.35 -20.45
CA LEU A 127 2.84 -6.84 -21.41
C LEU A 127 3.77 -7.91 -21.96
N PHE A 128 4.25 -8.80 -21.09
CA PHE A 128 5.37 -9.71 -21.43
C PHE A 128 4.96 -11.19 -21.47
N GLY A 129 3.71 -11.53 -21.14
CA GLY A 129 3.19 -12.91 -21.16
C GLY A 129 3.68 -13.80 -20.02
N ILE A 130 4.53 -13.28 -19.12
CA ILE A 130 5.11 -14.00 -17.97
C ILE A 130 5.08 -13.12 -16.72
N THR A 131 5.09 -13.74 -15.53
CA THR A 131 5.26 -13.02 -14.27
C THR A 131 6.74 -12.69 -14.01
N LEU A 132 7.02 -11.80 -13.06
CA LEU A 132 8.40 -11.53 -12.62
C LEU A 132 9.06 -12.78 -12.05
N GLU A 133 8.33 -13.59 -11.27
CA GLU A 133 8.77 -14.89 -10.76
C GLU A 133 9.23 -15.81 -11.92
N GLN A 134 8.37 -15.96 -12.95
CA GLN A 134 8.70 -16.78 -14.13
C GLN A 134 9.88 -16.22 -14.94
N LEU A 135 10.04 -14.91 -14.99
CA LEU A 135 11.22 -14.30 -15.62
C LEU A 135 12.49 -14.69 -14.89
N ILE A 136 12.52 -14.53 -13.56
CA ILE A 136 13.70 -14.88 -12.74
C ILE A 136 13.98 -16.39 -12.84
N GLN A 137 12.97 -17.24 -12.77
CA GLN A 137 13.13 -18.69 -12.95
C GLN A 137 13.80 -19.03 -14.29
N ARG A 138 13.33 -18.42 -15.40
CA ARG A 138 13.95 -18.64 -16.73
C ARG A 138 15.38 -18.15 -16.82
N ILE A 139 15.70 -16.99 -16.22
CA ILE A 139 17.09 -16.47 -16.18
C ILE A 139 18.00 -17.45 -15.44
N LEU A 140 17.49 -18.08 -14.39
CA LEU A 140 18.22 -19.04 -13.57
C LEU A 140 18.06 -20.49 -14.08
N GLU A 141 17.56 -20.70 -15.31
CA GLU A 141 17.42 -22.01 -15.99
C GLU A 141 16.63 -23.03 -15.15
N ASP A 142 15.63 -22.57 -14.39
CA ASP A 142 14.80 -23.38 -13.48
C ASP A 142 15.59 -24.16 -12.41
N GLN A 143 16.82 -23.76 -12.12
CA GLN A 143 17.68 -24.43 -11.13
C GLN A 143 17.31 -24.13 -9.69
N TYR A 144 16.57 -23.07 -9.45
CA TYR A 144 16.21 -22.57 -8.12
C TYR A 144 14.70 -22.48 -7.95
N SER A 145 14.25 -22.83 -6.75
CA SER A 145 12.85 -22.67 -6.37
C SER A 145 12.58 -21.24 -5.90
N ILE A 146 11.58 -20.60 -6.50
CA ILE A 146 11.17 -19.25 -6.16
C ILE A 146 9.71 -19.27 -5.73
N VAL A 147 9.37 -18.52 -4.69
CA VAL A 147 7.99 -18.31 -4.25
C VAL A 147 7.70 -16.83 -4.22
N ASP A 148 6.70 -16.40 -5.00
CA ASP A 148 6.16 -15.05 -4.90
C ASP A 148 5.09 -15.00 -3.78
N THR A 149 5.31 -14.15 -2.80
CA THR A 149 4.40 -13.96 -1.67
C THR A 149 3.38 -12.86 -1.91
N GLY A 150 3.52 -12.04 -2.96
CA GLY A 150 2.61 -10.98 -3.43
C GLY A 150 1.67 -10.33 -2.41
N ALA A 151 1.29 -9.08 -2.61
CA ALA A 151 0.58 -8.23 -1.64
C ALA A 151 -0.88 -8.62 -1.29
N SER A 152 -1.29 -9.87 -1.43
CA SER A 152 -2.63 -10.30 -0.96
C SER A 152 -2.86 -10.12 0.56
N GLU A 153 -1.84 -9.63 1.27
CA GLU A 153 -1.82 -9.52 2.73
C GLU A 153 -2.25 -8.16 3.28
N GLU A 154 -2.18 -7.09 2.48
CA GLU A 154 -2.44 -5.72 2.96
C GLU A 154 -3.89 -5.53 3.40
N THR A 155 -4.85 -5.89 2.54
CA THR A 155 -6.29 -5.85 2.87
C THR A 155 -6.62 -6.74 4.08
N LYS A 156 -5.98 -7.90 4.19
CA LYS A 156 -6.15 -8.82 5.33
C LYS A 156 -5.63 -8.18 6.63
N GLY A 157 -4.51 -7.49 6.58
CA GLY A 157 -3.94 -6.77 7.72
C GLY A 157 -4.91 -5.71 8.26
N TYR A 158 -5.50 -4.90 7.38
CA TYR A 158 -6.51 -3.90 7.77
C TYR A 158 -7.77 -4.53 8.36
N VAL A 159 -8.31 -5.56 7.72
CA VAL A 159 -9.48 -6.28 8.23
C VAL A 159 -9.20 -6.87 9.61
N ASN A 160 -8.07 -7.51 9.79
CA ASN A 160 -7.68 -8.10 11.09
C ASN A 160 -7.50 -7.02 12.16
N SER A 161 -6.85 -5.90 11.85
CA SER A 161 -6.66 -4.78 12.78
C SER A 161 -7.99 -4.17 13.23
N LEU A 162 -8.92 -3.95 12.31
CA LEU A 162 -10.24 -3.41 12.63
C LEU A 162 -11.09 -4.39 13.43
N LEU A 163 -11.05 -5.68 13.11
CA LEU A 163 -11.73 -6.71 13.91
C LEU A 163 -11.16 -6.78 15.33
N GLN A 164 -9.83 -6.69 15.49
CA GLN A 164 -9.20 -6.62 16.81
C GLN A 164 -9.66 -5.39 17.60
N MET A 165 -9.69 -4.20 16.97
CA MET A 165 -10.18 -2.97 17.60
C MET A 165 -11.66 -3.05 17.98
N ALA A 166 -12.51 -3.61 17.11
CA ALA A 166 -13.93 -3.78 17.36
C ALA A 166 -14.22 -4.80 18.47
N LEU A 167 -13.34 -5.79 18.64
CA LEU A 167 -13.48 -6.92 19.56
C LEU A 167 -12.63 -6.78 20.85
N ALA A 168 -11.95 -5.65 21.04
CA ALA A 168 -11.12 -5.38 22.21
C ALA A 168 -11.90 -5.58 23.52
N PRO A 169 -11.31 -6.23 24.56
CA PRO A 169 -12.03 -6.68 25.76
C PRO A 169 -12.64 -5.57 26.63
N HIS A 170 -12.28 -4.31 26.37
CA HIS A 170 -12.82 -3.15 27.12
C HIS A 170 -14.12 -2.57 26.53
N LYS A 171 -14.59 -3.05 25.39
CA LYS A 171 -15.86 -2.61 24.79
C LYS A 171 -16.99 -3.58 25.20
N LYS A 172 -18.16 -3.05 25.61
CA LYS A 172 -19.38 -3.86 25.83
C LYS A 172 -19.85 -4.41 24.48
N ILE A 173 -19.34 -5.57 24.10
CA ILE A 173 -19.71 -6.24 22.86
C ILE A 173 -20.96 -7.06 23.07
N ASN A 174 -21.89 -7.00 22.10
CA ASN A 174 -23.07 -7.85 22.06
C ASN A 174 -22.67 -9.34 22.14
N LYS A 175 -23.38 -10.12 22.97
CA LYS A 175 -23.13 -11.56 23.20
C LYS A 175 -23.01 -12.38 21.90
N THR A 176 -23.70 -11.97 20.84
CA THR A 176 -23.65 -12.62 19.52
C THR A 176 -22.31 -12.40 18.81
N ALA A 177 -21.77 -11.18 18.83
CA ALA A 177 -20.47 -10.85 18.25
C ALA A 177 -19.33 -11.57 19.01
N ARG A 178 -19.47 -11.71 20.34
CA ARG A 178 -18.53 -12.47 21.17
C ARG A 178 -18.55 -13.97 20.87
N ARG A 179 -19.73 -14.57 20.62
CA ARG A 179 -19.83 -15.98 20.19
C ARG A 179 -19.19 -16.23 18.84
N ILE A 180 -19.41 -15.32 17.88
CA ILE A 180 -18.75 -15.37 16.56
C ILE A 180 -17.24 -15.27 16.75
N TYR A 181 -16.77 -14.35 17.60
CA TYR A 181 -15.34 -14.20 17.94
C TYR A 181 -14.74 -15.50 18.51
N GLU A 182 -15.39 -16.12 19.51
CA GLU A 182 -14.88 -17.34 20.15
C GLU A 182 -14.91 -18.55 19.20
N GLN A 183 -15.83 -18.59 18.23
CA GLN A 183 -15.93 -19.65 17.24
C GLN A 183 -14.83 -19.60 16.17
N PHE A 184 -14.27 -18.40 15.91
CA PHE A 184 -13.16 -18.18 14.98
C PHE A 184 -11.79 -18.03 15.65
N LYS A 185 -11.73 -18.14 16.99
CA LYS A 185 -10.48 -18.08 17.76
C LYS A 185 -9.72 -19.40 17.59
N LYS A 186 -8.83 -19.46 16.62
CA LYS A 186 -7.84 -20.54 16.52
C LYS A 186 -6.71 -20.36 17.53
N ASP A 187 -6.27 -21.46 18.11
CA ASP A 187 -5.41 -21.70 19.25
C ASP A 187 -3.95 -21.23 19.15
N LYS A 188 -3.68 -19.98 18.74
CA LYS A 188 -2.32 -19.39 18.85
C LYS A 188 -2.38 -17.89 19.15
N GLY A 189 -2.51 -17.56 20.43
CA GLY A 189 -2.37 -16.17 20.88
C GLY A 189 -3.61 -15.30 20.66
N ASN A 190 -3.69 -14.15 21.36
CA ASN A 190 -4.84 -13.23 21.37
C ASN A 190 -5.06 -12.46 20.04
N TYR A 191 -4.71 -13.03 18.89
CA TYR A 191 -4.80 -12.36 17.59
C TYR A 191 -5.77 -13.08 16.66
N PHE A 192 -6.64 -12.31 16.04
CA PHE A 192 -7.50 -12.76 14.95
C PHE A 192 -6.70 -12.76 13.66
N TYR A 193 -6.53 -13.91 13.03
CA TYR A 193 -6.02 -14.01 11.68
C TYR A 193 -7.11 -14.59 10.78
N PHE A 194 -7.47 -13.88 9.72
CA PHE A 194 -8.14 -14.48 8.58
C PHE A 194 -7.10 -15.35 7.87
N ASP A 195 -7.05 -16.61 8.25
CA ASP A 195 -6.09 -17.57 7.71
C ASP A 195 -6.67 -18.12 6.39
N LEU A 196 -6.25 -17.55 5.28
CA LEU A 196 -6.26 -18.30 4.02
C LEU A 196 -5.00 -19.17 4.03
N PRO A 197 -5.01 -20.36 3.38
CA PRO A 197 -3.89 -21.29 3.46
C PRO A 197 -2.58 -20.57 3.10
N GLN A 198 -1.71 -20.42 4.11
CA GLN A 198 -0.45 -19.74 3.96
C GLN A 198 0.51 -20.62 3.16
N LYS A 199 1.25 -19.99 2.28
CA LYS A 199 2.43 -20.57 1.60
C LYS A 199 3.60 -20.87 2.57
N ASP A 200 3.42 -20.73 3.88
CA ASP A 200 4.48 -20.91 4.90
C ASP A 200 5.25 -22.24 4.80
N SER A 201 4.57 -23.32 4.39
CA SER A 201 5.23 -24.61 4.17
C SER A 201 6.09 -24.63 2.89
N GLN A 202 5.78 -23.78 1.92
CA GLN A 202 6.55 -23.65 0.68
C GLN A 202 7.80 -22.77 0.90
N ILE A 203 7.67 -21.69 1.67
CA ILE A 203 8.79 -20.79 1.99
C ILE A 203 9.95 -21.53 2.68
N LYS A 204 9.65 -22.52 3.53
CA LYS A 204 10.67 -23.30 4.26
C LYS A 204 11.53 -24.21 3.37
N GLN A 205 11.17 -24.42 2.12
CA GLN A 205 11.84 -25.31 1.17
C GLN A 205 12.21 -24.61 -0.13
N THR A 206 12.21 -23.27 -0.15
CA THR A 206 12.54 -22.48 -1.35
C THR A 206 13.93 -21.87 -1.22
N ASP A 207 14.56 -21.62 -2.35
CA ASP A 207 15.88 -20.96 -2.42
C ASP A 207 15.75 -19.44 -2.38
N MET A 208 14.69 -18.92 -2.98
CA MET A 208 14.41 -17.48 -3.10
C MET A 208 12.96 -17.15 -2.79
N VAL A 209 12.76 -16.01 -2.16
CA VAL A 209 11.44 -15.42 -1.94
C VAL A 209 11.35 -14.09 -2.69
N LEU A 210 10.33 -13.94 -3.51
CA LEU A 210 9.98 -12.71 -4.18
C LEU A 210 8.79 -12.08 -3.45
N CYS A 211 8.94 -10.85 -3.00
CA CYS A 211 7.86 -10.06 -2.39
C CYS A 211 7.49 -8.95 -3.35
N THR A 212 6.40 -9.12 -4.09
CA THR A 212 5.87 -8.10 -4.99
C THR A 212 4.89 -7.18 -4.27
N SER A 213 4.96 -5.89 -4.57
CA SER A 213 4.04 -4.85 -4.11
C SER A 213 3.87 -3.79 -5.19
N GLY A 214 2.81 -3.90 -5.98
CA GLY A 214 2.55 -3.02 -7.11
C GLY A 214 3.68 -3.04 -8.15
N SER A 215 4.36 -1.91 -8.32
CA SER A 215 5.48 -1.76 -9.25
C SER A 215 6.85 -2.04 -8.63
N LEU A 216 6.90 -2.37 -7.34
CA LEU A 216 8.11 -2.74 -6.63
C LEU A 216 8.12 -4.24 -6.33
N ALA A 217 9.30 -4.83 -6.34
CA ALA A 217 9.51 -6.18 -5.82
C ALA A 217 10.84 -6.24 -5.06
N MET A 218 10.90 -7.12 -4.08
CA MET A 218 12.12 -7.43 -3.34
C MET A 218 12.41 -8.91 -3.47
N LEU A 219 13.60 -9.25 -3.93
CA LEU A 219 14.09 -10.62 -4.00
C LEU A 219 15.02 -10.91 -2.83
N TYR A 220 14.80 -12.05 -2.17
CA TYR A 220 15.56 -12.53 -1.02
C TYR A 220 16.15 -13.91 -1.31
N PHE A 221 17.42 -14.11 -1.00
CA PHE A 221 18.11 -15.40 -1.06
C PHE A 221 18.04 -16.07 0.32
N VAL A 222 17.00 -16.87 0.58
CA VAL A 222 16.63 -17.32 1.93
C VAL A 222 17.57 -18.35 2.55
N ASN A 223 18.39 -19.01 1.74
CA ASN A 223 19.40 -19.96 2.21
C ASN A 223 20.67 -19.28 2.74
N ILE A 224 20.78 -17.96 2.56
CA ILE A 224 21.94 -17.14 2.95
C ILE A 224 21.48 -16.20 4.07
N LYS A 225 22.17 -16.27 5.23
CA LYS A 225 21.75 -15.51 6.42
C LYS A 225 21.99 -14.00 6.32
N GLN A 226 22.98 -13.59 5.52
CA GLN A 226 23.35 -12.20 5.33
C GLN A 226 22.76 -11.71 4.02
N ARG A 227 22.39 -10.43 3.94
CA ARG A 227 22.04 -9.81 2.67
C ARG A 227 23.21 -9.88 1.72
N LEU A 228 22.99 -10.42 0.52
CA LEU A 228 23.99 -10.51 -0.51
C LEU A 228 24.29 -9.13 -1.11
N LEU A 229 25.56 -8.89 -1.37
CA LEU A 229 26.04 -7.69 -2.03
C LEU A 229 26.12 -7.90 -3.56
N LEU A 230 26.15 -6.82 -4.30
CA LEU A 230 26.18 -6.83 -5.77
C LEU A 230 27.28 -7.76 -6.33
N GLU A 231 28.46 -7.70 -5.75
CA GLU A 231 29.63 -8.49 -6.17
C GLU A 231 29.41 -9.98 -5.92
N GLU A 232 28.83 -10.33 -4.77
CA GLU A 232 28.50 -11.71 -4.42
C GLU A 232 27.39 -12.27 -5.30
N ILE A 233 26.34 -11.45 -5.59
CA ILE A 233 25.26 -11.84 -6.49
C ILE A 233 25.81 -12.10 -7.91
N LYS A 234 26.71 -11.27 -8.41
CA LYS A 234 27.36 -11.47 -9.72
C LYS A 234 28.21 -12.73 -9.78
N GLU A 235 28.85 -13.11 -8.68
CA GLU A 235 29.63 -14.33 -8.58
C GLU A 235 28.75 -15.60 -8.52
N LEU A 236 27.70 -15.56 -7.67
CA LEU A 236 26.82 -16.71 -7.45
C LEU A 236 25.79 -16.89 -8.58
N TYR A 237 25.34 -15.80 -9.19
CA TYR A 237 24.30 -15.77 -10.22
C TYR A 237 24.71 -14.87 -11.39
N PRO A 238 25.70 -15.25 -12.19
CA PRO A 238 26.39 -14.36 -13.17
C PRO A 238 25.45 -13.66 -14.16
N ASN A 239 24.37 -14.32 -14.56
CA ASN A 239 23.44 -13.79 -15.58
C ASN A 239 22.27 -12.99 -14.98
N LEU A 240 22.03 -13.05 -13.66
CA LEU A 240 20.79 -12.55 -13.05
C LEU A 240 20.66 -11.04 -13.19
N ILE A 241 21.67 -10.29 -12.76
CA ILE A 241 21.66 -8.83 -12.79
C ILE A 241 21.55 -8.31 -14.23
N GLU A 242 22.43 -8.82 -15.12
CA GLU A 242 22.48 -8.38 -16.52
C GLU A 242 21.17 -8.66 -17.25
N ALA A 243 20.59 -9.85 -17.10
CA ALA A 243 19.35 -10.21 -17.73
C ALA A 243 18.16 -9.39 -17.21
N LEU A 244 18.13 -9.08 -15.91
CA LEU A 244 17.07 -8.24 -15.34
C LEU A 244 17.14 -6.79 -15.84
N ILE A 245 18.33 -6.15 -15.81
CA ILE A 245 18.45 -4.74 -16.25
C ILE A 245 18.21 -4.58 -17.76
N CYS A 246 18.50 -5.62 -18.56
CA CYS A 246 18.22 -5.61 -20.00
C CYS A 246 16.76 -5.89 -20.34
N HIS A 247 15.95 -6.36 -19.39
CA HIS A 247 14.54 -6.65 -19.68
C HIS A 247 13.72 -5.37 -19.79
N PRO A 248 12.93 -5.17 -20.89
CA PRO A 248 12.24 -3.91 -21.16
C PRO A 248 11.17 -3.53 -20.13
N GLY A 249 10.72 -4.47 -19.30
CA GLY A 249 9.75 -4.24 -18.22
C GLY A 249 10.38 -3.82 -16.90
N ILE A 250 11.70 -3.86 -16.77
CA ILE A 250 12.44 -3.45 -15.57
C ILE A 250 12.96 -2.03 -15.76
N GLY A 251 12.68 -1.16 -14.80
CA GLY A 251 13.14 0.22 -14.79
C GLY A 251 14.55 0.35 -14.23
N PHE A 252 14.76 -0.26 -13.06
CA PHE A 252 16.07 -0.36 -12.42
C PHE A 252 16.09 -1.45 -11.36
N LEU A 253 17.30 -1.80 -10.93
CA LEU A 253 17.58 -2.60 -9.74
C LEU A 253 18.26 -1.72 -8.69
N GLY A 254 17.87 -1.86 -7.42
CA GLY A 254 18.60 -1.33 -6.27
C GLY A 254 19.28 -2.47 -5.53
N ILE A 255 20.58 -2.36 -5.28
CA ILE A 255 21.39 -3.43 -4.66
C ILE A 255 22.46 -2.79 -3.80
N ASP A 256 22.79 -3.38 -2.67
CA ASP A 256 23.91 -2.95 -1.85
C ASP A 256 25.23 -3.48 -2.42
N SER A 257 26.29 -2.65 -2.42
CA SER A 257 27.61 -2.99 -2.96
C SER A 257 28.66 -2.85 -1.88
N TYR A 258 29.61 -3.75 -1.84
CA TYR A 258 30.73 -3.70 -0.90
C TYR A 258 31.59 -2.44 -1.11
N ILE A 259 31.74 -2.00 -2.37
CA ILE A 259 32.65 -0.89 -2.73
C ILE A 259 31.96 0.46 -2.54
N ASN A 260 30.70 0.58 -2.97
CA ASN A 260 30.01 1.88 -3.14
C ASN A 260 28.80 2.06 -2.18
N GLY A 261 28.48 1.04 -1.37
CA GLY A 261 27.19 1.01 -0.67
C GLY A 261 26.01 0.81 -1.63
N PRO A 262 24.81 1.25 -1.29
CA PRO A 262 23.65 1.03 -2.14
C PRO A 262 23.78 1.74 -3.49
N VAL A 263 23.48 1.01 -4.56
CA VAL A 263 23.52 1.49 -5.95
C VAL A 263 22.20 1.21 -6.65
N VAL A 264 21.87 2.05 -7.63
CA VAL A 264 20.72 1.88 -8.52
C VAL A 264 21.23 1.66 -9.94
N ILE A 265 20.86 0.54 -10.56
CA ILE A 265 21.45 0.08 -11.82
C ILE A 265 20.33 -0.14 -12.85
N ASN A 266 20.52 0.33 -14.07
CA ASN A 266 19.74 -0.08 -15.24
C ASN A 266 20.66 -0.36 -16.44
N ALA A 267 20.10 -0.67 -17.60
CA ALA A 267 20.89 -0.97 -18.80
C ALA A 267 21.74 0.23 -19.32
N GLU A 268 21.43 1.46 -18.89
CA GLU A 268 22.07 2.67 -19.40
C GLU A 268 23.07 3.29 -18.43
N GLY A 269 23.04 2.90 -17.13
CA GLY A 269 23.98 3.43 -16.15
C GLY A 269 23.74 2.99 -14.71
N ILE A 270 24.54 3.57 -13.82
CA ILE A 270 24.56 3.29 -12.38
C ILE A 270 24.49 4.62 -11.65
N TYR A 271 23.66 4.70 -10.61
CA TYR A 271 23.60 5.81 -9.66
C TYR A 271 24.06 5.33 -8.29
N TYR A 272 24.97 6.06 -7.67
CA TYR A 272 25.54 5.76 -6.36
C TYR A 272 24.81 6.56 -5.29
N LEU A 273 24.01 5.90 -4.45
CA LEU A 273 23.17 6.59 -3.46
C LEU A 273 24.00 7.38 -2.44
N ASN A 274 25.14 6.87 -2.00
CA ASN A 274 25.98 7.53 -0.99
C ASN A 274 26.67 8.79 -1.51
N SER A 275 27.27 8.75 -2.70
CA SER A 275 27.99 9.90 -3.29
C SER A 275 27.09 10.82 -4.09
N LYS A 276 25.90 10.36 -4.48
CA LYS A 276 24.95 11.06 -5.38
C LYS A 276 25.51 11.31 -6.78
N ASP A 277 26.54 10.54 -7.17
CA ASP A 277 27.13 10.54 -8.50
C ASP A 277 26.54 9.43 -9.35
N PHE A 278 26.81 9.46 -10.66
CA PHE A 278 26.37 8.40 -11.57
C PHE A 278 27.39 8.17 -12.70
N GLU A 279 27.37 6.97 -13.23
CA GLU A 279 28.09 6.57 -14.44
C GLU A 279 27.10 6.20 -15.54
N GLY A 280 27.37 6.61 -16.77
CA GLY A 280 26.43 6.46 -17.89
C GLY A 280 25.28 7.46 -17.79
N LYS A 281 24.05 7.02 -18.03
CA LYS A 281 22.83 7.82 -17.79
C LYS A 281 22.31 7.58 -16.39
N ASN A 282 21.90 8.63 -15.72
CA ASN A 282 21.30 8.51 -14.38
C ASN A 282 20.00 7.69 -14.43
N PRO A 283 19.92 6.48 -13.82
CA PRO A 283 18.73 5.67 -13.78
C PRO A 283 17.51 6.34 -13.12
N LEU A 284 17.74 7.33 -12.27
CA LEU A 284 16.71 8.05 -11.53
C LEU A 284 16.23 9.33 -12.22
N ALA A 285 16.79 9.71 -13.36
CA ALA A 285 16.50 10.99 -14.02
C ALA A 285 15.02 11.18 -14.45
N ILE A 286 14.26 10.10 -14.60
CA ILE A 286 12.84 10.12 -14.98
C ILE A 286 11.88 10.11 -13.79
N TYR A 287 12.40 9.99 -12.57
CA TYR A 287 11.62 9.94 -11.34
C TYR A 287 11.65 11.29 -10.61
N GLU A 288 10.89 11.40 -9.54
CA GLU A 288 10.81 12.60 -8.71
C GLU A 288 12.17 12.92 -8.05
N ASP A 289 12.41 14.19 -7.74
CA ASP A 289 13.64 14.65 -7.04
C ASP A 289 13.88 13.93 -5.70
N THR A 290 12.82 13.39 -5.11
CA THR A 290 12.88 12.62 -3.85
C THR A 290 13.26 11.15 -4.03
N ALA A 291 13.33 10.64 -5.26
CA ALA A 291 13.53 9.21 -5.53
C ALA A 291 14.82 8.65 -4.91
N ALA A 292 15.95 9.36 -5.06
CA ALA A 292 17.21 8.95 -4.44
C ALA A 292 17.09 8.88 -2.92
N TRP A 293 16.52 9.89 -2.28
CA TRP A 293 16.30 9.92 -0.84
C TRP A 293 15.36 8.79 -0.35
N GLN A 294 14.30 8.49 -1.10
CA GLN A 294 13.39 7.38 -0.76
C GLN A 294 14.11 6.04 -0.78
N LEU A 295 14.99 5.82 -1.78
CA LEU A 295 15.81 4.63 -1.89
C LEU A 295 16.89 4.56 -0.81
N GLU A 296 17.56 5.67 -0.48
CA GLU A 296 18.49 5.75 0.67
C GLU A 296 17.79 5.30 1.95
N LYS A 297 16.59 5.82 2.20
CA LYS A 297 15.77 5.44 3.36
C LYS A 297 15.39 3.97 3.32
N LEU A 298 15.00 3.44 2.16
CA LEU A 298 14.68 2.02 1.99
C LEU A 298 15.88 1.14 2.35
N PHE A 299 17.08 1.46 1.82
CA PHE A 299 18.30 0.70 2.10
C PHE A 299 18.80 0.85 3.55
N SER A 300 18.32 1.82 4.30
CA SER A 300 18.63 1.94 5.74
C SER A 300 17.91 0.89 6.60
N TYR A 301 16.87 0.22 6.08
CA TYR A 301 16.17 -0.83 6.81
C TYR A 301 16.92 -2.15 6.74
N SER A 302 16.99 -2.85 7.88
CA SER A 302 17.70 -4.13 7.99
C SER A 302 17.06 -5.27 7.20
N ASN A 303 15.78 -5.15 6.87
CA ASN A 303 14.98 -6.19 6.20
C ASN A 303 14.66 -5.87 4.73
N VAL A 304 15.36 -4.90 4.13
CA VAL A 304 15.26 -4.68 2.68
C VAL A 304 15.80 -5.91 1.93
N GLY A 305 15.23 -6.21 0.75
CA GLY A 305 15.66 -7.35 -0.08
C GLY A 305 17.12 -7.27 -0.52
N ASP A 306 17.65 -8.40 -0.92
CA ASP A 306 18.99 -8.47 -1.55
C ASP A 306 19.00 -7.71 -2.88
N ILE A 307 17.89 -7.81 -3.64
CA ILE A 307 17.65 -7.03 -4.85
C ILE A 307 16.29 -6.34 -4.73
N VAL A 308 16.27 -5.03 -4.86
CA VAL A 308 15.07 -4.21 -5.05
C VAL A 308 14.85 -4.06 -6.55
N ILE A 309 13.67 -4.42 -7.04
CA ILE A 309 13.33 -4.43 -8.47
C ILE A 309 12.19 -3.44 -8.69
N GLN A 310 12.43 -2.40 -9.49
CA GLN A 310 11.41 -1.44 -9.88
C GLN A 310 10.95 -1.72 -11.31
N SER A 311 9.66 -1.78 -11.52
CA SER A 311 9.06 -1.86 -12.85
C SER A 311 9.28 -0.55 -13.64
N ARG A 312 9.30 -0.65 -14.97
CA ARG A 312 9.61 0.48 -15.84
C ARG A 312 8.52 1.54 -15.84
N TYR A 313 8.86 2.74 -15.45
CA TYR A 313 8.03 3.93 -15.56
C TYR A 313 8.08 4.51 -16.98
N ASN A 314 6.93 4.84 -17.54
CA ASN A 314 6.82 5.63 -18.78
C ASN A 314 6.37 7.05 -18.43
N PRO A 315 7.24 8.06 -18.50
CA PRO A 315 6.91 9.43 -18.12
C PRO A 315 5.89 10.09 -19.07
N ASP A 316 5.82 9.67 -20.35
CA ASP A 316 4.91 10.26 -21.34
C ASP A 316 3.45 9.86 -21.07
N THR A 317 3.22 8.60 -20.69
CA THR A 317 1.89 8.06 -20.38
C THR A 317 1.58 8.03 -18.90
N LYS A 318 2.58 8.27 -18.03
CA LYS A 318 2.56 8.09 -16.58
C LYS A 318 2.19 6.66 -16.13
N GLN A 319 2.32 5.69 -17.00
CA GLN A 319 2.00 4.31 -16.72
C GLN A 319 3.21 3.58 -16.14
N ILE A 320 2.92 2.70 -15.18
CA ILE A 320 3.88 1.77 -14.59
C ILE A 320 3.22 0.40 -14.56
N PRO A 321 3.83 -0.67 -15.11
CA PRO A 321 3.28 -2.01 -14.97
C PRO A 321 3.37 -2.52 -13.54
N ALA A 322 2.29 -3.07 -13.00
CA ALA A 322 2.34 -3.81 -11.75
C ALA A 322 2.96 -5.20 -11.98
N PHE A 323 3.79 -5.68 -11.07
CA PHE A 323 4.25 -7.07 -11.05
C PHE A 323 3.12 -8.02 -10.67
N GLU A 324 2.18 -7.55 -9.87
CA GLU A 324 0.99 -8.24 -9.47
C GLU A 324 -0.17 -8.06 -10.46
N ASN A 325 -1.26 -8.78 -10.22
CA ASN A 325 -2.46 -8.68 -11.05
C ASN A 325 -3.35 -7.51 -10.60
N LEU A 326 -2.82 -6.28 -10.69
CA LEU A 326 -3.45 -5.03 -10.29
C LEU A 326 -3.44 -4.03 -11.46
N LEU A 327 -4.53 -3.30 -11.69
CA LEU A 327 -4.63 -2.25 -12.71
C LEU A 327 -4.17 -0.89 -12.19
N ALA A 328 -4.48 -0.59 -10.94
CA ALA A 328 -3.94 0.55 -10.21
C ALA A 328 -3.16 0.02 -9.01
N HIS A 329 -2.08 0.65 -8.67
CA HIS A 329 -1.18 0.14 -7.63
C HIS A 329 -0.31 1.27 -7.04
N HIS A 330 0.32 0.94 -5.93
CA HIS A 330 1.33 1.72 -5.23
C HIS A 330 2.45 0.78 -4.75
N GLY A 331 3.44 1.30 -4.04
CA GLY A 331 4.54 0.52 -3.44
C GLY A 331 5.90 0.78 -4.06
N GLY A 332 5.95 1.27 -5.31
CA GLY A 332 7.19 1.72 -5.96
C GLY A 332 7.32 3.24 -6.01
N ILE A 333 8.28 3.71 -6.80
CA ILE A 333 8.48 5.13 -7.08
C ILE A 333 8.07 5.48 -8.51
N GLY A 334 7.82 6.76 -8.76
CA GLY A 334 7.41 7.29 -10.06
C GLY A 334 5.90 7.31 -10.27
N GLY A 335 5.45 8.26 -11.07
CA GLY A 335 4.04 8.47 -11.39
C GLY A 335 3.21 8.98 -10.22
N ASP A 336 1.90 8.83 -10.34
CA ASP A 336 0.98 9.42 -9.39
C ASP A 336 0.90 8.64 -8.05
N GLN A 337 1.52 7.46 -7.94
CA GLN A 337 1.52 6.67 -6.68
C GLN A 337 2.27 7.36 -5.53
N THR A 338 3.21 8.25 -5.83
CA THR A 338 3.97 9.01 -4.82
C THR A 338 3.29 10.31 -4.39
N LEU A 339 2.18 10.68 -5.03
CA LEU A 339 1.46 11.92 -4.79
C LEU A 339 0.33 11.72 -3.77
N ALA A 340 0.61 12.01 -2.51
CA ALA A 340 -0.41 12.07 -1.47
C ALA A 340 -1.06 13.45 -1.40
N PHE A 341 -2.28 13.54 -0.84
CA PHE A 341 -2.97 14.80 -0.63
C PHE A 341 -3.31 15.03 0.85
N VAL A 342 -3.48 16.29 1.21
CA VAL A 342 -3.99 16.71 2.52
C VAL A 342 -5.09 17.76 2.31
N MET A 343 -6.26 17.54 2.94
CA MET A 343 -7.33 18.52 3.06
C MET A 343 -7.46 18.89 4.55
N HIS A 344 -7.36 20.17 4.86
CA HIS A 344 -7.35 20.67 6.22
C HIS A 344 -8.17 21.96 6.35
N PRO A 345 -8.63 22.33 7.55
CA PRO A 345 -9.23 23.63 7.82
C PRO A 345 -8.32 24.80 7.44
N GLU A 346 -8.90 25.90 6.94
CA GLU A 346 -8.17 27.08 6.47
C GLU A 346 -7.24 27.70 7.53
N LYS A 347 -7.59 27.60 8.80
CA LYS A 347 -6.77 28.08 9.93
C LYS A 347 -5.47 27.33 10.15
N PHE A 348 -5.29 26.17 9.53
CA PHE A 348 -4.06 25.40 9.57
C PHE A 348 -3.20 25.75 8.36
N HIS A 349 -1.90 25.92 8.59
CA HIS A 349 -0.96 26.27 7.53
C HIS A 349 0.23 25.34 7.56
N PHE A 350 0.81 25.09 6.39
CA PHE A 350 2.10 24.43 6.24
C PHE A 350 3.21 25.47 6.28
N ASP A 351 4.25 25.24 7.11
CA ASP A 351 5.42 26.12 7.13
C ASP A 351 6.36 25.83 5.96
N ARG A 352 6.31 24.61 5.43
CA ARG A 352 7.14 24.12 4.33
C ARG A 352 6.43 22.99 3.59
N PRO A 353 6.85 22.69 2.36
CA PRO A 353 6.37 21.49 1.65
C PRO A 353 6.60 20.22 2.48
N ILE A 354 5.69 19.27 2.40
CA ILE A 354 5.76 17.98 3.07
C ILE A 354 6.13 16.93 2.02
N ASN A 355 7.23 16.23 2.25
CA ASN A 355 7.78 15.25 1.31
C ASN A 355 7.72 13.80 1.85
N ASP A 356 7.37 13.63 3.14
CA ASP A 356 7.32 12.30 3.76
C ASP A 356 6.32 12.23 4.92
N SER A 357 5.99 11.00 5.32
CA SER A 357 5.04 10.71 6.40
C SER A 357 5.53 11.20 7.78
N THR A 358 6.84 11.26 8.02
CA THR A 358 7.41 11.77 9.29
C THR A 358 7.18 13.27 9.43
N GLN A 359 7.40 14.01 8.33
CA GLN A 359 7.12 15.46 8.30
C GLN A 359 5.61 15.72 8.46
N MET A 360 4.76 14.89 7.82
CA MET A 360 3.31 15.00 8.00
C MET A 360 2.89 14.72 9.45
N HIS A 361 3.48 13.71 10.08
CA HIS A 361 3.23 13.42 11.50
C HIS A 361 3.57 14.63 12.41
N HIS A 362 4.75 15.23 12.22
CA HIS A 362 5.14 16.43 12.97
C HIS A 362 4.19 17.61 12.70
N GLN A 363 3.72 17.78 11.48
CA GLN A 363 2.77 18.82 11.12
C GLN A 363 1.40 18.61 11.81
N LEU A 364 0.90 17.39 11.85
CA LEU A 364 -0.32 17.04 12.57
C LEU A 364 -0.19 17.30 14.07
N GLN A 365 0.95 16.94 14.69
CA GLN A 365 1.24 17.24 16.09
C GLN A 365 1.26 18.77 16.35
N LYS A 366 1.83 19.55 15.44
CA LYS A 366 1.84 21.01 15.55
C LYS A 366 0.42 21.57 15.53
N TRP A 367 -0.43 21.13 14.60
CA TRP A 367 -1.83 21.56 14.53
C TRP A 367 -2.62 21.16 15.77
N GLN A 368 -2.39 19.96 16.28
CA GLN A 368 -2.98 19.48 17.54
C GLN A 368 -2.61 20.39 18.72
N ASN A 369 -1.34 20.78 18.85
CA ASN A 369 -0.87 21.68 19.91
C ASN A 369 -1.51 23.07 19.82
N ILE A 370 -1.70 23.61 18.60
CA ILE A 370 -2.40 24.88 18.38
C ILE A 370 -3.82 24.80 18.91
N LEU A 371 -4.55 23.71 18.63
CA LEU A 371 -5.91 23.51 19.13
C LEU A 371 -5.96 23.41 20.64
N PHE A 372 -5.05 22.68 21.28
CA PHE A 372 -5.03 22.55 22.73
C PHE A 372 -4.71 23.86 23.43
N SER A 373 -3.77 24.65 22.90
CA SER A 373 -3.43 25.97 23.44
C SER A 373 -4.60 26.94 23.36
N SER A 374 -5.34 26.96 22.25
CA SER A 374 -6.52 27.82 22.06
C SER A 374 -7.66 27.48 23.03
N LEU A 375 -7.89 26.19 23.28
CA LEU A 375 -8.90 25.72 24.24
C LEU A 375 -8.52 26.08 25.70
N PHE A 376 -7.24 26.07 26.03
CA PHE A 376 -6.76 26.44 27.37
C PHE A 376 -6.97 27.92 27.65
N HIS A 377 -6.77 28.80 26.67
CA HIS A 377 -7.00 30.25 26.80
C HIS A 377 -8.48 30.60 26.92
N GLN A 378 -9.35 29.96 26.11
CA GLN A 378 -10.80 30.16 26.21
C GLN A 378 -11.38 29.67 27.55
N GLY A 379 -10.81 28.62 28.14
CA GLY A 379 -11.21 28.12 29.46
C GLY A 379 -10.81 29.02 30.63
N LEU A 380 -9.84 29.92 30.44
CA LEU A 380 -9.42 30.92 31.42
C LEU A 380 -10.22 32.22 31.33
N GLU A 381 -10.73 32.58 30.15
CA GLU A 381 -11.56 33.78 29.96
C GLU A 381 -13.02 33.56 30.40
N ASN A 382 -13.48 32.34 30.55
CA ASN A 382 -14.81 31.98 30.99
C ASN A 382 -14.91 31.62 32.50
N LYS A 383 -13.90 31.86 33.28
CA LYS A 383 -13.86 31.79 34.75
C LYS A 383 -13.69 33.18 35.36
#